data_c21a511e5e2044a6ca6c19c32022a6d1
#
_entry.id   c21a511e5e2044a6ca6c19c32022a6d1
#
_cell.length_a   1.000
_cell.length_b   1.000
_cell.length_c   1.000
_cell.angle_alpha   90.00
_cell.angle_beta   90.00
_cell.angle_gamma   90.00
#
_symmetry.space_group_name_H-M   'P 1'
#
loop_
_entity.id
_entity.type
_entity.pdbx_description
1 polymer ?
#
loop_
_entity_poly.entity_id
_entity_poly.type
_entity_poly.pdbx_seq_one_letter_code
_entity_poly.pdbx_strand_id
1 'polypeptide(L)'
;MFAACHKDSNDNPEPTTSQRTVMAYIAADNDLSTRGGYDISDILEMEEGANQLGAGSTMVLFVNRMYNSEYPFIAKLTGNKNTPLDTLYKYDSERYCSDPAVFREALQKMIELCPANEYGLVLWGHGTGCAVDPDSIASQAPRRAYGYDGKNQTWMNITQMAAALDGLPKMKFIFADCCHMEGIEVAYELRNHTEYLIGSPAEIPGRGAPYHILLKELFNTSPTFYQNIINVYYDYYANPANLDKNEKGAWPYMTNGYSIPLAAINTACLPQLAIATHDLIDNATGGYPQYPNSPDVNSIAYYFGFDVPMMYDMRAVMSRLATPTDFAQWDAIYQQAVPYYRMSMKWMTVFDGRYTFNSYYYPYYYDLRSDMVNGAFDSTLPYGCVSMFFPIVGKGYDEGDFCYNLRAKNFEWSRMMQWNRFGWSI
;
A
#
# COMPACT_ATOMS: atom_id res chain seq x y z
N MET A 1 -51.93 8.39 48.66
CA MET A 1 -51.55 8.64 47.24
C MET A 1 -50.05 8.62 47.13
N PHE A 2 -49.49 7.53 46.71
CA PHE A 2 -48.05 7.43 46.44
C PHE A 2 -47.86 7.48 44.90
N ALA A 3 -47.20 8.53 44.47
CA ALA A 3 -46.77 8.66 43.08
C ALA A 3 -45.51 7.85 42.87
N ALA A 4 -45.56 6.79 42.04
CA ALA A 4 -44.39 6.05 41.56
C ALA A 4 -43.76 6.82 40.44
N CYS A 5 -42.56 7.34 40.61
CA CYS A 5 -41.70 7.81 39.54
C CYS A 5 -41.16 6.59 38.77
N HIS A 6 -41.61 6.40 37.55
CA HIS A 6 -40.89 5.55 36.58
C HIS A 6 -39.62 6.29 36.17
N LYS A 7 -38.46 5.73 36.50
CA LYS A 7 -37.20 6.06 35.88
C LYS A 7 -37.13 5.24 34.59
N ASP A 8 -37.29 5.91 33.46
CA ASP A 8 -36.88 5.37 32.17
C ASP A 8 -35.33 5.36 32.12
N SER A 9 -34.75 4.24 32.49
CA SER A 9 -33.34 3.99 32.30
C SER A 9 -33.11 3.52 30.86
N ASN A 10 -32.97 4.45 29.95
CA ASN A 10 -32.29 4.20 28.69
C ASN A 10 -30.78 4.15 28.97
N ASP A 11 -30.34 3.16 29.75
CA ASP A 11 -28.94 2.81 29.88
C ASP A 11 -28.54 1.98 28.64
N ASN A 12 -28.36 2.65 27.49
CA ASN A 12 -27.44 2.13 26.50
C ASN A 12 -26.05 2.26 27.15
N PRO A 13 -25.33 1.16 27.42
CA PRO A 13 -23.99 1.26 27.96
C PRO A 13 -23.15 2.07 26.97
N GLU A 14 -22.48 3.11 27.47
CA GLU A 14 -21.50 3.84 26.66
C GLU A 14 -20.52 2.84 26.06
N PRO A 15 -20.15 2.99 24.78
CA PRO A 15 -19.24 2.06 24.13
C PRO A 15 -17.91 2.04 24.90
N THR A 16 -17.50 0.87 25.34
CA THR A 16 -16.22 0.70 26.05
C THR A 16 -15.08 1.04 25.11
N THR A 17 -14.28 2.03 25.48
CA THR A 17 -13.12 2.46 24.70
C THR A 17 -12.08 1.34 24.62
N SER A 18 -11.73 0.92 23.42
CA SER A 18 -10.69 -0.07 23.19
C SER A 18 -9.28 0.53 23.39
N GLN A 19 -8.29 -0.31 23.69
CA GLN A 19 -6.90 0.11 23.66
C GLN A 19 -6.48 0.46 22.22
N ARG A 20 -6.77 -0.43 21.29
CA ARG A 20 -6.59 -0.23 19.86
C ARG A 20 -7.79 -0.73 19.07
N THR A 21 -8.25 0.08 18.13
CA THR A 21 -9.15 -0.34 17.08
C THR A 21 -8.36 -0.39 15.76
N VAL A 22 -8.39 -1.55 15.10
CA VAL A 22 -7.90 -1.69 13.73
C VAL A 22 -9.09 -1.68 12.79
N MET A 23 -9.08 -0.72 11.88
CA MET A 23 -10.09 -0.55 10.85
C MET A 23 -9.58 -1.20 9.56
N ALA A 24 -10.37 -2.04 8.92
CA ALA A 24 -10.07 -2.52 7.57
C ALA A 24 -11.05 -1.92 6.57
N TYR A 25 -10.53 -1.24 5.58
CA TYR A 25 -11.29 -0.75 4.44
C TYR A 25 -11.16 -1.75 3.29
N ILE A 26 -12.20 -2.58 3.11
CA ILE A 26 -12.20 -3.66 2.12
C ILE A 26 -12.88 -3.17 0.84
N ALA A 27 -12.05 -2.72 -0.11
CA ALA A 27 -12.45 -2.23 -1.42
C ALA A 27 -12.53 -3.40 -2.41
N ALA A 28 -13.62 -4.17 -2.32
CA ALA A 28 -13.80 -5.44 -3.03
C ALA A 28 -14.84 -5.38 -4.16
N ASP A 29 -15.31 -4.21 -4.58
CA ASP A 29 -16.22 -4.08 -5.72
C ASP A 29 -15.47 -4.22 -7.07
N ASN A 30 -14.75 -5.35 -7.23
CA ASN A 30 -13.90 -5.62 -8.36
C ASN A 30 -13.63 -7.13 -8.54
N ASP A 31 -12.66 -7.49 -9.38
CA ASP A 31 -12.32 -8.87 -9.73
C ASP A 31 -11.64 -9.66 -8.60
N LEU A 32 -11.08 -9.02 -7.58
CA LEU A 32 -10.58 -9.73 -6.40
C LEU A 32 -11.73 -10.47 -5.68
N SER A 33 -12.93 -9.87 -5.67
CA SER A 33 -14.13 -10.52 -5.16
C SER A 33 -14.72 -11.49 -6.18
N THR A 34 -14.92 -11.05 -7.44
CA THR A 34 -15.71 -11.83 -8.42
C THR A 34 -14.97 -13.03 -9.00
N ARG A 35 -13.66 -12.97 -9.14
CA ARG A 35 -12.86 -14.06 -9.70
C ARG A 35 -12.19 -14.90 -8.64
N GLY A 36 -11.68 -14.26 -7.59
CA GLY A 36 -10.88 -14.90 -6.55
C GLY A 36 -11.65 -15.23 -5.29
N GLY A 37 -12.71 -14.48 -4.97
CA GLY A 37 -13.39 -14.54 -3.68
C GLY A 37 -12.43 -14.22 -2.51
N TYR A 38 -11.39 -13.44 -2.80
CA TYR A 38 -10.31 -13.17 -1.85
C TYR A 38 -10.80 -12.36 -0.65
N ASP A 39 -11.76 -11.44 -0.85
CA ASP A 39 -12.39 -10.69 0.23
C ASP A 39 -13.07 -11.60 1.26
N ILE A 40 -13.75 -12.67 0.78
CA ILE A 40 -14.39 -13.65 1.67
C ILE A 40 -13.33 -14.46 2.40
N SER A 41 -12.30 -14.94 1.69
CA SER A 41 -11.22 -15.72 2.28
C SER A 41 -10.50 -14.93 3.37
N ASP A 42 -10.16 -13.67 3.11
CA ASP A 42 -9.42 -12.83 4.05
C ASP A 42 -10.27 -12.43 5.26
N ILE A 43 -11.58 -12.19 5.07
CA ILE A 43 -12.49 -11.97 6.20
C ILE A 43 -12.57 -13.23 7.06
N LEU A 44 -12.64 -14.43 6.48
CA LEU A 44 -12.62 -15.69 7.24
C LEU A 44 -11.31 -15.88 8.00
N GLU A 45 -10.17 -15.55 7.40
CA GLU A 45 -8.88 -15.55 8.09
C GLU A 45 -8.82 -14.51 9.22
N MET A 46 -9.36 -13.30 9.01
CA MET A 46 -9.48 -12.29 10.06
C MET A 46 -10.34 -12.79 11.22
N GLU A 47 -11.45 -13.47 10.94
CA GLU A 47 -12.31 -14.09 11.96
C GLU A 47 -11.56 -15.18 12.75
N GLU A 48 -10.79 -16.00 12.06
CA GLU A 48 -9.93 -17.00 12.72
C GLU A 48 -8.88 -16.33 13.60
N GLY A 49 -8.20 -15.31 13.09
CA GLY A 49 -7.23 -14.52 13.86
C GLY A 49 -7.82 -13.80 15.05
N ALA A 50 -9.08 -13.35 14.95
CA ALA A 50 -9.76 -12.61 16.01
C ALA A 50 -9.97 -13.44 17.29
N ASN A 51 -10.00 -14.77 17.20
CA ASN A 51 -10.06 -15.64 18.38
C ASN A 51 -8.81 -15.54 19.27
N GLN A 52 -7.73 -14.97 18.77
CA GLN A 52 -6.46 -14.80 19.48
C GLN A 52 -6.30 -13.41 20.08
N LEU A 53 -7.27 -12.50 19.86
CA LEU A 53 -7.19 -11.13 20.33
C LEU A 53 -7.52 -11.04 21.82
N GLY A 54 -6.73 -10.24 22.53
CA GLY A 54 -6.95 -9.93 23.93
C GLY A 54 -8.03 -8.88 24.16
N ALA A 55 -8.43 -8.73 25.41
CA ALA A 55 -9.35 -7.67 25.81
C ALA A 55 -8.76 -6.28 25.43
N GLY A 56 -9.63 -5.38 24.96
CA GLY A 56 -9.22 -4.05 24.50
C GLY A 56 -8.75 -3.99 23.04
N SER A 57 -8.80 -5.10 22.29
CA SER A 57 -8.53 -5.17 20.87
C SER A 57 -9.85 -5.23 20.09
N THR A 58 -10.05 -4.33 19.14
CA THR A 58 -11.24 -4.34 18.29
C THR A 58 -10.83 -4.28 16.82
N MET A 59 -11.29 -5.26 16.04
CA MET A 59 -11.20 -5.23 14.59
C MET A 59 -12.57 -4.89 14.00
N VAL A 60 -12.64 -3.84 13.19
CA VAL A 60 -13.86 -3.39 12.51
C VAL A 60 -13.60 -3.24 11.02
N LEU A 61 -14.54 -3.71 10.22
CA LEU A 61 -14.44 -3.80 8.77
C LEU A 61 -15.50 -2.91 8.12
N PHE A 62 -15.12 -2.08 7.17
CA PHE A 62 -16.00 -1.60 6.11
C PHE A 62 -15.85 -2.55 4.93
N VAL A 63 -16.94 -3.08 4.43
CA VAL A 63 -16.95 -4.06 3.33
C VAL A 63 -17.83 -3.54 2.20
N ASN A 64 -17.22 -3.34 1.04
CA ASN A 64 -17.90 -3.04 -0.21
C ASN A 64 -17.50 -4.07 -1.26
N ARG A 65 -18.45 -4.89 -1.70
CA ARG A 65 -18.19 -6.01 -2.62
C ARG A 65 -19.17 -6.02 -3.79
N MET A 66 -18.74 -6.58 -4.89
CA MET A 66 -19.49 -6.61 -6.15
C MET A 66 -20.66 -7.59 -6.17
N TYR A 67 -20.73 -8.51 -5.22
CA TYR A 67 -21.74 -9.58 -5.21
C TYR A 67 -22.98 -9.23 -4.43
N ASN A 68 -24.13 -9.61 -5.03
CA ASN A 68 -25.44 -9.71 -4.42
C ASN A 68 -26.03 -8.39 -3.95
N SER A 69 -26.81 -7.69 -4.60
CA SER A 69 -27.82 -6.75 -4.07
C SER A 69 -27.66 -6.30 -2.58
N GLU A 70 -26.56 -6.61 -1.94
CA GLU A 70 -26.18 -6.16 -0.61
C GLU A 70 -25.40 -4.85 -0.73
N TYR A 71 -25.93 -3.83 -0.09
CA TYR A 71 -25.21 -2.57 0.07
C TYR A 71 -24.03 -2.74 1.03
N PRO A 72 -23.03 -1.85 0.97
CA PRO A 72 -21.91 -1.88 1.89
C PRO A 72 -22.34 -1.89 3.36
N PHE A 73 -21.51 -2.44 4.21
CA PHE A 73 -21.78 -2.52 5.64
C PHE A 73 -20.51 -2.34 6.48
N ILE A 74 -20.72 -2.01 7.75
CA ILE A 74 -19.67 -2.00 8.76
C ILE A 74 -19.98 -3.10 9.77
N ALA A 75 -19.00 -3.95 10.05
CA ALA A 75 -19.12 -5.04 11.01
C ALA A 75 -17.87 -5.15 11.87
N LYS A 76 -18.07 -5.59 13.11
CA LYS A 76 -17.01 -5.91 14.06
C LYS A 76 -16.78 -7.42 14.08
N LEU A 77 -15.52 -7.83 14.15
CA LEU A 77 -15.18 -9.24 14.41
C LEU A 77 -15.49 -9.57 15.87
N THR A 78 -16.17 -10.69 16.09
CA THR A 78 -16.58 -11.10 17.44
C THR A 78 -15.59 -12.05 18.11
N GLY A 79 -14.73 -12.72 17.34
CA GLY A 79 -13.92 -13.84 17.80
C GLY A 79 -14.75 -15.09 18.11
N ASN A 80 -16.03 -15.13 17.77
CA ASN A 80 -16.93 -16.26 17.96
C ASN A 80 -17.26 -16.93 16.64
N LYS A 81 -16.82 -18.18 16.48
CA LYS A 81 -17.01 -18.95 15.23
C LYS A 81 -18.47 -19.11 14.80
N ASN A 82 -19.42 -19.03 15.72
CA ASN A 82 -20.84 -19.19 15.43
C ASN A 82 -21.53 -17.89 14.96
N THR A 83 -20.98 -16.76 15.38
CA THR A 83 -21.44 -15.41 15.01
C THR A 83 -20.23 -14.54 14.75
N PRO A 84 -19.47 -14.81 13.68
CA PRO A 84 -18.14 -14.23 13.48
C PRO A 84 -18.17 -12.72 13.26
N LEU A 85 -19.22 -12.22 12.63
CA LEU A 85 -19.43 -10.80 12.35
C LEU A 85 -20.63 -10.26 13.12
N ASP A 86 -20.43 -9.15 13.82
CA ASP A 86 -21.48 -8.32 14.38
C ASP A 86 -21.65 -7.08 13.48
N THR A 87 -22.76 -7.04 12.74
CA THR A 87 -23.04 -5.93 11.83
C THR A 87 -23.51 -4.72 12.61
N LEU A 88 -22.67 -3.69 12.65
CA LEU A 88 -22.90 -2.46 13.39
C LEU A 88 -23.68 -1.41 12.57
N TYR A 89 -23.49 -1.40 11.26
CA TYR A 89 -24.13 -0.44 10.36
C TYR A 89 -24.30 -1.02 8.95
N LYS A 90 -25.45 -0.78 8.33
CA LYS A 90 -25.71 -1.11 6.91
C LYS A 90 -26.04 0.17 6.17
N TYR A 91 -25.39 0.37 5.03
CA TYR A 91 -25.80 1.41 4.11
C TYR A 91 -27.13 1.04 3.44
N ASP A 92 -27.90 2.05 3.10
CA ASP A 92 -29.21 1.90 2.46
C ASP A 92 -29.16 2.06 0.93
N SER A 93 -27.97 2.35 0.42
CA SER A 93 -27.72 2.61 -0.99
C SER A 93 -26.29 2.23 -1.36
N GLU A 94 -26.05 2.18 -2.64
CA GLU A 94 -24.74 1.89 -3.21
C GLU A 94 -23.73 2.97 -2.80
N ARG A 95 -22.47 2.53 -2.57
CA ARG A 95 -21.32 3.38 -2.31
C ARG A 95 -20.17 2.91 -3.19
N TYR A 96 -19.41 3.85 -3.71
CA TYR A 96 -18.25 3.55 -4.52
C TYR A 96 -17.02 3.56 -3.63
N CYS A 97 -16.30 2.44 -3.54
CA CYS A 97 -15.14 2.31 -2.64
C CYS A 97 -13.95 3.19 -3.06
N SER A 98 -13.95 3.69 -4.28
CA SER A 98 -12.97 4.64 -4.80
C SER A 98 -13.30 6.11 -4.53
N ASP A 99 -14.48 6.41 -3.98
CA ASP A 99 -14.89 7.78 -3.67
C ASP A 99 -14.24 8.23 -2.34
N PRO A 100 -13.43 9.30 -2.34
CA PRO A 100 -12.82 9.83 -1.13
C PRO A 100 -13.82 10.23 -0.04
N ALA A 101 -15.03 10.66 -0.42
CA ALA A 101 -16.07 11.00 0.54
C ALA A 101 -16.62 9.75 1.23
N VAL A 102 -16.80 8.66 0.49
CA VAL A 102 -17.20 7.35 1.05
C VAL A 102 -16.11 6.79 1.96
N PHE A 103 -14.84 6.89 1.54
CA PHE A 103 -13.70 6.48 2.37
C PHE A 103 -13.69 7.21 3.70
N ARG A 104 -13.83 8.54 3.67
CA ARG A 104 -13.90 9.36 4.89
C ARG A 104 -15.10 9.00 5.76
N GLU A 105 -16.31 8.92 5.16
CA GLU A 105 -17.55 8.55 5.86
C GLU A 105 -17.40 7.22 6.59
N ALA A 106 -16.88 6.21 5.90
CA ALA A 106 -16.68 4.88 6.47
C ALA A 106 -15.72 4.89 7.66
N LEU A 107 -14.57 5.58 7.55
CA LEU A 107 -13.61 5.71 8.64
C LEU A 107 -14.20 6.46 9.84
N GLN A 108 -14.90 7.58 9.61
CA GLN A 108 -15.58 8.33 10.67
C GLN A 108 -16.60 7.44 11.39
N LYS A 109 -17.39 6.68 10.63
CA LYS A 109 -18.39 5.78 11.20
C LYS A 109 -17.76 4.64 11.99
N MET A 110 -16.65 4.06 11.51
CA MET A 110 -15.92 3.03 12.25
C MET A 110 -15.31 3.58 13.56
N ILE A 111 -14.78 4.80 13.55
CA ILE A 111 -14.27 5.48 14.74
C ILE A 111 -15.40 5.76 15.76
N GLU A 112 -16.56 6.22 15.28
CA GLU A 112 -17.74 6.48 16.11
C GLU A 112 -18.25 5.20 16.78
N LEU A 113 -18.36 4.11 16.01
CA LEU A 113 -18.90 2.84 16.48
C LEU A 113 -17.93 2.05 17.37
N CYS A 114 -16.63 2.24 17.16
CA CYS A 114 -15.57 1.50 17.84
C CYS A 114 -14.47 2.45 18.35
N PRO A 115 -14.77 3.31 19.33
CA PRO A 115 -13.81 4.26 19.87
C PRO A 115 -12.63 3.55 20.55
N ALA A 116 -11.42 4.12 20.38
CA ALA A 116 -10.18 3.59 20.92
C ALA A 116 -9.18 4.68 21.29
N ASN A 117 -8.16 4.30 22.10
CA ASN A 117 -7.05 5.19 22.41
C ASN A 117 -6.12 5.41 21.21
N GLU A 118 -6.00 4.39 20.36
CA GLU A 118 -5.23 4.48 19.12
C GLU A 118 -5.89 3.66 17.99
N TYR A 119 -5.60 4.02 16.76
CA TYR A 119 -6.17 3.41 15.57
C TYR A 119 -5.10 2.88 14.64
N GLY A 120 -5.33 1.69 14.06
CA GLY A 120 -4.64 1.18 12.89
C GLY A 120 -5.60 1.15 11.69
N LEU A 121 -5.06 1.27 10.49
CA LEU A 121 -5.83 1.17 9.25
C LEU A 121 -5.22 0.11 8.35
N VAL A 122 -6.03 -0.82 7.88
CA VAL A 122 -5.70 -1.76 6.81
C VAL A 122 -6.39 -1.27 5.53
N LEU A 123 -5.60 -1.07 4.49
CA LEU A 123 -6.08 -0.80 3.13
C LEU A 123 -6.06 -2.11 2.36
N TRP A 124 -7.21 -2.67 2.06
CA TRP A 124 -7.35 -3.92 1.32
C TRP A 124 -7.97 -3.68 -0.06
N GLY A 125 -7.35 -4.22 -1.10
CA GLY A 125 -7.87 -4.13 -2.46
C GLY A 125 -6.76 -3.94 -3.51
N HIS A 126 -7.13 -3.49 -4.70
CA HIS A 126 -6.15 -3.10 -5.70
C HIS A 126 -5.40 -1.82 -5.33
N GLY A 127 -4.11 -1.77 -5.62
CA GLY A 127 -3.26 -0.60 -5.46
C GLY A 127 -2.23 -0.49 -6.58
N THR A 128 -1.84 0.74 -6.91
CA THR A 128 -0.76 1.03 -7.85
C THR A 128 0.12 2.20 -7.38
N GLY A 129 -0.03 2.56 -6.11
CA GLY A 129 0.82 3.59 -5.48
C GLY A 129 0.66 4.95 -6.14
N CYS A 130 1.76 5.48 -6.65
CA CYS A 130 1.83 6.83 -7.22
C CYS A 130 1.31 6.96 -8.66
N ALA A 131 0.75 5.90 -9.25
CA ALA A 131 0.12 6.03 -10.55
C ALA A 131 -1.19 6.85 -10.41
N VAL A 132 -1.14 8.11 -10.79
CA VAL A 132 -2.22 9.08 -10.59
C VAL A 132 -3.23 9.01 -11.72
N ASP A 133 -4.51 9.13 -11.39
CA ASP A 133 -5.56 9.42 -12.35
C ASP A 133 -5.61 10.92 -12.64
N PRO A 134 -5.38 11.40 -13.86
CA PRO A 134 -5.56 12.81 -14.17
C PRO A 134 -7.06 13.14 -14.23
N ASP A 135 -7.51 13.99 -13.33
CA ASP A 135 -8.92 14.40 -13.14
C ASP A 135 -9.59 15.05 -14.36
N SER A 136 -8.89 15.24 -15.48
CA SER A 136 -9.37 16.12 -16.52
C SER A 136 -9.19 15.65 -17.97
N ILE A 137 -8.62 14.49 -18.22
CA ILE A 137 -8.41 14.06 -19.60
C ILE A 137 -9.30 12.85 -19.88
N ALA A 138 -10.27 13.03 -20.77
CA ALA A 138 -11.14 12.02 -21.31
C ALA A 138 -10.33 11.00 -22.13
N SER A 139 -9.56 10.15 -21.50
CA SER A 139 -8.90 9.02 -22.11
C SER A 139 -9.44 7.71 -21.56
N GLN A 140 -9.71 6.76 -22.44
CA GLN A 140 -10.36 5.50 -22.16
C GLN A 140 -9.42 4.43 -21.53
N ALA A 141 -8.27 4.83 -20.99
CA ALA A 141 -7.36 3.89 -20.36
C ALA A 141 -7.70 3.70 -18.88
N PRO A 142 -7.68 2.47 -18.34
CA PRO A 142 -7.92 2.21 -16.91
C PRO A 142 -6.84 2.90 -16.07
N ARG A 143 -7.27 3.66 -15.08
CA ARG A 143 -6.48 4.59 -14.27
C ARG A 143 -6.39 4.06 -12.85
N ARG A 144 -5.28 4.29 -12.13
CA ARG A 144 -4.94 3.42 -11.00
C ARG A 144 -4.26 4.20 -9.88
N ALA A 145 -4.78 4.10 -8.66
CA ALA A 145 -4.09 4.49 -7.42
C ALA A 145 -4.45 3.52 -6.29
N TYR A 146 -5.63 3.62 -5.68
CA TYR A 146 -6.09 2.67 -4.66
C TYR A 146 -7.59 2.40 -4.82
N GLY A 147 -8.01 1.19 -4.42
CA GLY A 147 -9.41 0.84 -4.24
C GLY A 147 -10.22 0.87 -5.53
N TYR A 148 -9.78 0.15 -6.55
CA TYR A 148 -10.53 0.05 -7.80
C TYR A 148 -11.98 -0.37 -7.56
N ASP A 149 -12.88 0.46 -8.07
CA ASP A 149 -14.30 0.20 -8.13
C ASP A 149 -14.69 -0.25 -9.53
N GLY A 150 -15.14 -1.50 -9.65
CA GLY A 150 -15.42 -2.13 -10.94
C GLY A 150 -16.69 -1.64 -11.61
N LYS A 151 -17.64 -1.06 -10.84
CA LYS A 151 -18.90 -0.56 -11.39
C LYS A 151 -18.75 0.76 -12.11
N ASN A 152 -18.08 1.72 -11.47
CA ASN A 152 -17.83 3.01 -12.07
C ASN A 152 -16.45 3.14 -12.72
N GLN A 153 -15.60 2.12 -12.61
CA GLN A 153 -14.26 2.04 -13.19
C GLN A 153 -13.33 3.18 -12.72
N THR A 154 -13.43 3.54 -11.46
CA THR A 154 -12.66 4.63 -10.86
C THR A 154 -11.71 4.13 -9.77
N TRP A 155 -10.75 4.96 -9.43
CA TRP A 155 -9.74 4.75 -8.40
C TRP A 155 -9.63 6.00 -7.54
N MET A 156 -9.24 5.86 -6.29
CA MET A 156 -8.91 6.97 -5.41
C MET A 156 -7.42 7.30 -5.53
N ASN A 157 -7.10 8.56 -5.87
CA ASN A 157 -5.72 9.03 -5.83
C ASN A 157 -5.21 9.15 -4.40
N ILE A 158 -3.91 8.96 -4.18
CA ILE A 158 -3.30 9.04 -2.84
C ILE A 158 -3.47 10.44 -2.25
N THR A 159 -3.37 11.49 -3.05
CA THR A 159 -3.62 12.88 -2.61
C THR A 159 -5.05 13.09 -2.13
N GLN A 160 -6.03 12.45 -2.78
CA GLN A 160 -7.43 12.46 -2.35
C GLN A 160 -7.63 11.64 -1.07
N MET A 161 -6.94 10.50 -0.94
CA MET A 161 -6.93 9.71 0.29
C MET A 161 -6.37 10.52 1.47
N ALA A 162 -5.24 11.19 1.27
CA ALA A 162 -4.65 12.06 2.29
C ALA A 162 -5.64 13.16 2.73
N ALA A 163 -6.26 13.86 1.78
CA ALA A 163 -7.28 14.86 2.08
C ALA A 163 -8.51 14.27 2.81
N ALA A 164 -8.90 13.04 2.48
CA ALA A 164 -10.00 12.37 3.17
C ALA A 164 -9.66 11.98 4.62
N LEU A 165 -8.39 11.82 4.94
CA LEU A 165 -7.90 11.56 6.30
C LEU A 165 -7.75 12.83 7.14
N ASP A 166 -7.83 14.03 6.57
CA ASP A 166 -7.69 15.29 7.29
C ASP A 166 -8.70 15.41 8.44
N GLY A 167 -8.20 15.74 9.63
CA GLY A 167 -9.01 15.91 10.83
C GLY A 167 -9.48 14.60 11.49
N LEU A 168 -9.16 13.43 10.94
CA LEU A 168 -9.30 12.15 11.63
C LEU A 168 -8.11 11.95 12.60
N PRO A 169 -8.26 11.07 13.62
CA PRO A 169 -7.12 10.69 14.46
C PRO A 169 -5.95 10.18 13.62
N LYS A 170 -4.73 10.58 13.97
CA LYS A 170 -3.54 10.04 13.33
C LYS A 170 -3.44 8.54 13.60
N MET A 171 -3.33 7.74 12.55
CA MET A 171 -3.23 6.29 12.65
C MET A 171 -1.87 5.89 13.24
N LYS A 172 -1.85 4.88 14.09
CA LYS A 172 -0.60 4.26 14.55
C LYS A 172 0.16 3.64 13.39
N PHE A 173 -0.58 3.05 12.46
CA PHE A 173 -0.06 2.55 11.20
C PHE A 173 -1.15 2.54 10.13
N ILE A 174 -0.72 2.63 8.88
CA ILE A 174 -1.47 2.20 7.70
C ILE A 174 -0.75 0.96 7.18
N PHE A 175 -1.43 -0.19 7.22
CA PHE A 175 -0.96 -1.43 6.60
C PHE A 175 -1.64 -1.57 5.25
N ALA A 176 -0.86 -1.43 4.18
CA ALA A 176 -1.35 -1.51 2.82
C ALA A 176 -1.25 -2.95 2.30
N ASP A 177 -2.34 -3.71 2.47
CA ASP A 177 -2.51 -5.01 1.85
C ASP A 177 -3.03 -4.85 0.42
N CYS A 178 -2.22 -4.18 -0.37
CA CYS A 178 -2.44 -3.88 -1.79
C CYS A 178 -1.11 -3.58 -2.47
N CYS A 179 -1.07 -3.76 -3.79
CA CYS A 179 0.15 -3.65 -4.58
C CYS A 179 0.72 -2.22 -4.58
N HIS A 180 2.04 -2.10 -4.67
CA HIS A 180 2.78 -0.87 -4.97
C HIS A 180 2.59 0.31 -4.01
N MET A 181 2.11 0.08 -2.80
CA MET A 181 1.83 1.17 -1.86
C MET A 181 3.05 1.62 -1.05
N GLU A 182 4.16 0.86 -1.05
CA GLU A 182 5.39 1.26 -0.35
C GLU A 182 6.31 2.10 -1.24
N GLY A 183 5.74 3.17 -1.79
CA GLY A 183 6.44 4.22 -2.52
C GLY A 183 6.69 5.43 -1.63
N ILE A 184 7.84 6.09 -1.82
CA ILE A 184 8.19 7.28 -1.03
C ILE A 184 7.20 8.43 -1.24
N GLU A 185 6.64 8.55 -2.44
CA GLU A 185 5.61 9.54 -2.77
C GLU A 185 4.34 9.28 -1.96
N VAL A 186 3.91 8.02 -1.89
CA VAL A 186 2.74 7.59 -1.11
C VAL A 186 2.96 7.88 0.37
N ALA A 187 4.13 7.47 0.90
CA ALA A 187 4.47 7.68 2.30
C ALA A 187 4.53 9.17 2.67
N TYR A 188 5.06 9.99 1.77
CA TYR A 188 5.19 11.43 2.00
C TYR A 188 3.83 12.15 2.01
N GLU A 189 2.90 11.76 1.13
CA GLU A 189 1.53 12.28 1.15
C GLU A 189 0.81 11.88 2.46
N LEU A 190 0.98 10.64 2.91
CA LEU A 190 0.30 10.12 4.10
C LEU A 190 0.99 10.45 5.44
N ARG A 191 2.16 11.13 5.44
CA ARG A 191 3.01 11.33 6.63
C ARG A 191 2.33 12.02 7.81
N ASN A 192 1.37 12.88 7.55
CA ASN A 192 0.64 13.58 8.59
C ASN A 192 -0.49 12.73 9.21
N HIS A 193 -0.88 11.65 8.56
CA HIS A 193 -2.06 10.84 8.89
C HIS A 193 -1.72 9.50 9.54
N THR A 194 -0.47 9.06 9.45
CA THR A 194 0.00 7.83 10.08
C THR A 194 1.39 7.98 10.68
N GLU A 195 1.72 7.17 11.70
CA GLU A 195 3.09 7.09 12.21
C GLU A 195 3.96 6.15 11.38
N TYR A 196 3.36 5.06 10.88
CA TYR A 196 4.04 4.10 10.01
C TYR A 196 3.17 3.78 8.80
N LEU A 197 3.79 3.76 7.61
CA LEU A 197 3.28 3.07 6.45
C LEU A 197 3.98 1.70 6.37
N ILE A 198 3.21 0.64 6.15
CA ILE A 198 3.73 -0.73 6.04
C ILE A 198 3.10 -1.36 4.80
N GLY A 199 3.91 -1.83 3.87
CA GLY A 199 3.38 -2.40 2.64
C GLY A 199 4.47 -2.94 1.71
N SER A 200 4.10 -3.13 0.45
CA SER A 200 4.99 -3.60 -0.60
C SER A 200 5.19 -2.53 -1.68
N PRO A 201 6.44 -2.30 -2.13
CA PRO A 201 6.69 -1.48 -3.32
C PRO A 201 6.34 -2.22 -4.62
N ALA A 202 6.17 -3.54 -4.57
CA ALA A 202 5.87 -4.41 -5.69
C ALA A 202 4.44 -4.95 -5.64
N GLU A 203 4.08 -5.81 -6.56
CA GLU A 203 2.84 -6.57 -6.48
C GLU A 203 2.86 -7.57 -5.33
N ILE A 204 1.69 -7.79 -4.77
CA ILE A 204 1.44 -8.82 -3.77
C ILE A 204 0.47 -9.89 -4.33
N PRO A 205 0.44 -11.09 -3.77
CA PRO A 205 -0.52 -12.11 -4.14
C PRO A 205 -1.96 -11.64 -3.95
N GLY A 206 -2.86 -12.08 -4.82
CA GLY A 206 -4.28 -11.77 -4.69
C GLY A 206 -4.93 -12.23 -3.38
N ARG A 207 -4.34 -13.21 -2.70
CA ARG A 207 -4.73 -13.66 -1.36
C ARG A 207 -4.35 -12.70 -0.25
N GLY A 208 -3.54 -11.69 -0.51
CA GLY A 208 -3.17 -10.72 0.50
C GLY A 208 -2.39 -11.30 1.69
N ALA A 209 -2.50 -10.64 2.82
CA ALA A 209 -1.82 -11.00 4.05
C ALA A 209 -2.46 -12.22 4.73
N PRO A 210 -1.67 -13.12 5.36
CA PRO A 210 -2.20 -14.30 6.06
C PRO A 210 -2.83 -13.90 7.41
N TYR A 211 -4.04 -13.35 7.38
CA TYR A 211 -4.69 -12.75 8.55
C TYR A 211 -4.91 -13.70 9.73
N HIS A 212 -5.07 -14.99 9.48
CA HIS A 212 -5.24 -16.00 10.55
C HIS A 212 -4.05 -16.06 11.53
N ILE A 213 -2.85 -15.64 11.09
CA ILE A 213 -1.66 -15.56 11.93
C ILE A 213 -1.13 -14.13 12.10
N LEU A 214 -1.44 -13.25 11.17
CA LEU A 214 -0.94 -11.86 11.17
C LEU A 214 -1.78 -10.94 12.05
N LEU A 215 -3.08 -11.21 12.21
CA LEU A 215 -4.00 -10.28 12.84
C LEU A 215 -3.56 -9.83 14.24
N LYS A 216 -3.05 -10.77 15.05
CA LYS A 216 -2.55 -10.46 16.40
C LYS A 216 -1.40 -9.45 16.40
N GLU A 217 -0.60 -9.40 15.35
CA GLU A 217 0.53 -8.49 15.24
C GLU A 217 0.09 -7.05 14.93
N LEU A 218 -1.09 -6.87 14.32
CA LEU A 218 -1.71 -5.55 14.17
C LEU A 218 -2.12 -4.93 15.52
N PHE A 219 -2.26 -5.76 16.56
CA PHE A 219 -2.57 -5.33 17.92
C PHE A 219 -1.36 -5.34 18.86
N ASN A 220 -0.20 -5.72 18.34
CA ASN A 220 1.04 -5.70 19.12
C ASN A 220 1.44 -4.26 19.44
N THR A 221 1.67 -3.97 20.72
CA THR A 221 2.00 -2.62 21.22
C THR A 221 3.50 -2.39 21.40
N SER A 222 4.36 -3.35 21.02
CA SER A 222 5.80 -3.15 21.13
C SER A 222 6.27 -2.00 20.20
N PRO A 223 7.36 -1.30 20.54
CA PRO A 223 7.91 -0.25 19.69
C PRO A 223 8.32 -0.73 18.28
N THR A 224 8.51 -2.03 18.11
CA THR A 224 8.95 -2.67 16.88
C THR A 224 7.86 -3.58 16.27
N PHE A 225 6.58 -3.33 16.57
CA PHE A 225 5.45 -4.13 16.11
C PHE A 225 5.43 -4.34 14.59
N TYR A 226 5.87 -3.36 13.83
CA TYR A 226 5.97 -3.43 12.37
C TYR A 226 6.90 -4.54 11.88
N GLN A 227 7.94 -4.87 12.66
CA GLN A 227 8.84 -5.99 12.33
C GLN A 227 8.09 -7.33 12.35
N ASN A 228 7.20 -7.51 13.33
CA ASN A 228 6.42 -8.73 13.44
C ASN A 228 5.42 -8.86 12.29
N ILE A 229 4.74 -7.77 11.92
CA ILE A 229 3.83 -7.73 10.76
C ILE A 229 4.60 -8.17 9.50
N ILE A 230 5.73 -7.54 9.23
CA ILE A 230 6.56 -7.82 8.05
C ILE A 230 7.08 -9.27 8.10
N ASN A 231 7.57 -9.73 9.26
CA ASN A 231 8.13 -11.09 9.38
C ASN A 231 7.07 -12.15 9.13
N VAL A 232 5.89 -12.02 9.73
CA VAL A 232 4.80 -13.00 9.56
C VAL A 232 4.37 -13.07 8.09
N TYR A 233 4.19 -11.92 7.44
CA TYR A 233 3.77 -11.87 6.05
C TYR A 233 4.86 -12.43 5.11
N TYR A 234 6.09 -11.97 5.26
CA TYR A 234 7.21 -12.43 4.45
C TYR A 234 7.47 -13.94 4.59
N ASP A 235 7.54 -14.43 5.84
CA ASP A 235 7.86 -15.85 6.10
C ASP A 235 6.76 -16.78 5.61
N TYR A 236 5.49 -16.33 5.63
CA TYR A 236 4.39 -17.11 5.09
C TYR A 236 4.60 -17.44 3.62
N TYR A 237 4.87 -16.41 2.80
CA TYR A 237 5.06 -16.61 1.35
C TYR A 237 6.45 -17.13 0.97
N ALA A 238 7.45 -16.88 1.78
CA ALA A 238 8.77 -17.47 1.57
C ALA A 238 8.77 -19.00 1.79
N ASN A 239 7.76 -19.54 2.46
CA ASN A 239 7.63 -20.98 2.71
C ASN A 239 6.74 -21.64 1.65
N PRO A 240 7.31 -22.47 0.74
CA PRO A 240 6.54 -23.14 -0.31
C PRO A 240 5.43 -24.06 0.22
N ALA A 241 5.50 -24.49 1.49
CA ALA A 241 4.48 -25.36 2.09
C ALA A 241 3.15 -24.63 2.32
N ASN A 242 3.18 -23.31 2.47
CA ASN A 242 1.98 -22.48 2.67
C ASN A 242 1.25 -22.15 1.36
N LEU A 243 1.88 -22.40 0.22
CA LEU A 243 1.29 -22.09 -1.08
C LEU A 243 0.29 -23.17 -1.46
N ASP A 244 -0.91 -22.77 -1.86
CA ASP A 244 -1.96 -23.68 -2.29
C ASP A 244 -1.50 -24.51 -3.50
N LYS A 245 -2.00 -25.74 -3.58
CA LYS A 245 -1.75 -26.63 -4.72
C LYS A 245 -2.30 -26.05 -6.02
N ASN A 246 -3.40 -25.31 -5.96
CA ASN A 246 -3.99 -24.64 -7.13
C ASN A 246 -3.13 -23.47 -7.61
N GLU A 247 -2.53 -22.72 -6.68
CA GLU A 247 -1.56 -21.68 -7.01
C GLU A 247 -0.27 -22.28 -7.56
N LYS A 248 0.23 -23.35 -6.96
CA LYS A 248 1.38 -24.10 -7.49
C LYS A 248 1.16 -24.65 -8.90
N GLY A 249 -0.05 -25.09 -9.20
CA GLY A 249 -0.41 -25.63 -10.51
C GLY A 249 -0.61 -24.55 -11.59
N ALA A 250 -1.19 -23.43 -11.21
CA ALA A 250 -1.45 -22.31 -12.13
C ALA A 250 -0.17 -21.49 -12.41
N TRP A 251 0.79 -21.48 -11.48
CA TRP A 251 1.96 -20.62 -11.52
C TRP A 251 3.24 -21.40 -11.16
N PRO A 252 3.83 -22.14 -12.09
CA PRO A 252 4.98 -23.01 -11.83
C PRO A 252 6.21 -22.29 -11.27
N TYR A 253 6.31 -20.97 -11.41
CA TYR A 253 7.41 -20.16 -10.87
C TYR A 253 7.27 -19.86 -9.37
N MET A 254 6.09 -20.10 -8.78
CA MET A 254 5.88 -19.98 -7.33
C MET A 254 6.39 -21.23 -6.56
N THR A 255 6.76 -22.30 -7.26
CA THR A 255 7.16 -23.58 -6.65
C THR A 255 8.39 -23.48 -5.75
N ASN A 256 9.19 -22.42 -5.88
CA ASN A 256 10.40 -22.23 -5.09
C ASN A 256 10.23 -21.22 -3.95
N GLY A 257 8.99 -20.86 -3.63
CA GLY A 257 8.69 -19.72 -2.77
C GLY A 257 9.08 -18.41 -3.44
N TYR A 258 8.21 -17.45 -3.44
CA TYR A 258 8.60 -16.10 -3.81
C TYR A 258 8.44 -15.19 -2.61
N SER A 259 9.24 -14.17 -2.54
CA SER A 259 9.12 -13.23 -1.47
C SER A 259 8.34 -12.02 -1.93
N ILE A 260 7.61 -11.51 -1.00
CA ILE A 260 7.00 -10.20 -1.11
C ILE A 260 8.00 -9.22 -0.51
N PRO A 261 8.53 -8.25 -1.25
CA PRO A 261 9.30 -7.18 -0.64
C PRO A 261 8.36 -6.36 0.25
N LEU A 262 8.71 -6.19 1.51
CA LEU A 262 7.91 -5.50 2.51
C LEU A 262 8.79 -4.55 3.29
N ALA A 263 8.32 -3.34 3.53
CA ALA A 263 9.00 -2.36 4.36
C ALA A 263 8.06 -1.66 5.34
N ALA A 264 8.64 -1.03 6.33
CA ALA A 264 7.97 -0.09 7.22
C ALA A 264 8.66 1.27 7.10
N ILE A 265 7.88 2.30 6.79
CA ILE A 265 8.34 3.68 6.74
C ILE A 265 7.85 4.42 7.99
N ASN A 266 8.80 4.95 8.77
CA ASN A 266 8.53 5.89 9.86
C ASN A 266 8.31 7.28 9.27
N THR A 267 7.07 7.72 9.25
CA THR A 267 6.69 8.96 8.58
C THR A 267 7.27 10.21 9.24
N ALA A 268 7.59 10.16 10.52
CA ALA A 268 8.20 11.29 11.23
C ALA A 268 9.60 11.64 10.70
N CYS A 269 10.31 10.68 10.09
CA CYS A 269 11.64 10.89 9.52
C CYS A 269 11.62 11.42 8.06
N LEU A 270 10.46 11.39 7.41
CA LEU A 270 10.34 11.72 5.98
C LEU A 270 10.71 13.16 5.62
N PRO A 271 10.40 14.20 6.43
CA PRO A 271 10.82 15.56 6.11
C PRO A 271 12.36 15.69 6.03
N GLN A 272 13.08 15.04 6.94
CA GLN A 272 14.55 15.04 6.93
C GLN A 272 15.09 14.23 5.75
N LEU A 273 14.48 13.08 5.44
CA LEU A 273 14.87 12.28 4.28
C LEU A 273 14.66 13.05 2.97
N ALA A 274 13.56 13.80 2.87
CA ALA A 274 13.27 14.61 1.67
C ALA A 274 14.36 15.67 1.44
N ILE A 275 14.75 16.40 2.49
CA ILE A 275 15.84 17.38 2.42
C ILE A 275 17.14 16.68 2.02
N ALA A 276 17.51 15.61 2.70
CA ALA A 276 18.76 14.89 2.41
C ALA A 276 18.78 14.32 0.98
N THR A 277 17.63 13.86 0.47
CA THR A 277 17.53 13.35 -0.90
C THR A 277 17.66 14.47 -1.92
N HIS A 278 16.99 15.60 -1.69
CA HIS A 278 17.12 16.78 -2.53
C HIS A 278 18.58 17.24 -2.61
N ASP A 279 19.23 17.40 -1.46
CA ASP A 279 20.60 17.91 -1.37
C ASP A 279 21.62 16.95 -2.02
N LEU A 280 21.40 15.62 -1.85
CA LEU A 280 22.25 14.61 -2.50
C LEU A 280 22.13 14.70 -4.03
N ILE A 281 20.92 14.80 -4.54
CA ILE A 281 20.67 14.91 -5.99
C ILE A 281 21.26 16.23 -6.53
N ASP A 282 21.06 17.32 -5.82
CA ASP A 282 21.60 18.64 -6.20
C ASP A 282 23.14 18.62 -6.27
N ASN A 283 23.78 18.04 -5.27
CA ASN A 283 25.24 17.88 -5.22
C ASN A 283 25.75 16.95 -6.34
N ALA A 284 25.11 15.80 -6.54
CA ALA A 284 25.48 14.82 -7.55
C ALA A 284 25.39 15.36 -8.98
N THR A 285 24.42 16.24 -9.22
CA THR A 285 24.19 16.85 -10.54
C THR A 285 24.90 18.19 -10.72
N GLY A 286 25.55 18.72 -9.67
CA GLY A 286 26.18 20.04 -9.69
C GLY A 286 25.17 21.16 -9.94
N GLY A 287 23.91 20.96 -9.59
CA GLY A 287 22.82 21.89 -9.83
C GLY A 287 22.44 22.07 -11.31
N TYR A 288 22.93 21.21 -12.20
CA TYR A 288 22.68 21.28 -13.64
C TYR A 288 22.07 20.03 -14.21
N PRO A 289 21.09 20.19 -15.09
CA PRO A 289 20.38 19.11 -15.71
C PRO A 289 21.16 18.53 -16.90
N GLN A 290 22.26 17.89 -16.69
CA GLN A 290 22.84 17.01 -17.73
C GLN A 290 22.27 15.60 -17.59
N TYR A 291 20.99 15.56 -17.36
CA TYR A 291 20.22 14.36 -17.31
C TYR A 291 19.61 14.13 -18.67
N PRO A 292 20.15 13.63 -19.59
CA PRO A 292 19.81 12.38 -20.24
C PRO A 292 20.97 11.40 -20.17
N ASN A 293 22.11 11.81 -19.63
CA ASN A 293 23.32 10.99 -19.65
C ASN A 293 23.77 10.50 -18.27
N SER A 294 22.95 10.77 -17.23
CA SER A 294 23.29 10.32 -15.90
C SER A 294 22.43 9.16 -15.49
N PRO A 295 22.65 8.61 -14.35
CA PRO A 295 23.19 7.29 -14.18
C PRO A 295 22.38 6.28 -15.00
N ASP A 296 23.01 5.23 -15.39
CA ASP A 296 22.35 4.12 -16.06
C ASP A 296 21.36 3.43 -15.11
N VAL A 297 20.16 4.03 -15.04
CA VAL A 297 19.04 3.46 -14.27
C VAL A 297 18.55 2.15 -14.88
N ASN A 298 18.96 1.81 -16.11
CA ASN A 298 18.59 0.56 -16.75
C ASN A 298 19.16 -0.67 -16.04
N SER A 299 20.21 -0.50 -15.26
CA SER A 299 20.77 -1.57 -14.42
C SER A 299 20.18 -1.61 -13.01
N ILE A 300 19.30 -0.67 -12.65
CA ILE A 300 18.66 -0.62 -11.34
C ILE A 300 17.32 -1.35 -11.41
N ALA A 301 17.07 -2.21 -10.45
CA ALA A 301 15.80 -2.90 -10.36
C ALA A 301 14.65 -1.93 -10.06
N TYR A 302 13.51 -2.21 -10.67
CA TYR A 302 12.29 -1.45 -10.47
C TYR A 302 11.16 -2.37 -9.97
N TYR A 303 10.21 -1.78 -9.28
CA TYR A 303 9.07 -2.50 -8.69
C TYR A 303 7.81 -2.40 -9.53
N PHE A 304 7.72 -1.38 -10.36
CA PHE A 304 6.53 -1.12 -11.15
C PHE A 304 6.90 -0.43 -12.47
N GLY A 305 6.17 -0.77 -13.53
CA GLY A 305 6.23 -0.11 -14.81
C GLY A 305 5.01 -0.51 -15.65
N PHE A 306 4.62 0.37 -16.58
CA PHE A 306 3.67 0.02 -17.64
C PHE A 306 4.44 -0.18 -18.93
N ASP A 307 4.44 0.82 -19.82
CA ASP A 307 5.21 0.76 -21.06
C ASP A 307 6.72 0.87 -20.79
N VAL A 308 7.08 1.47 -19.65
CA VAL A 308 8.45 1.73 -19.24
C VAL A 308 8.59 1.50 -17.74
N PRO A 309 9.78 1.12 -17.23
CA PRO A 309 10.09 1.10 -15.82
C PRO A 309 9.93 2.48 -15.21
N MET A 310 9.27 2.63 -14.08
CA MET A 310 9.00 3.94 -13.50
C MET A 310 9.22 4.06 -11.99
N MET A 311 9.11 2.98 -11.26
CA MET A 311 9.27 2.96 -9.81
C MET A 311 10.51 2.15 -9.44
N TYR A 312 11.61 2.86 -9.31
CA TYR A 312 12.91 2.25 -9.01
C TYR A 312 13.11 2.10 -7.50
N ASP A 313 14.00 1.20 -7.10
CA ASP A 313 14.44 1.15 -5.72
C ASP A 313 15.18 2.44 -5.35
N MET A 314 14.63 3.17 -4.38
CA MET A 314 15.13 4.49 -4.00
C MET A 314 16.58 4.44 -3.51
N ARG A 315 16.91 3.44 -2.68
CA ARG A 315 18.25 3.31 -2.09
C ARG A 315 19.30 2.97 -3.15
N ALA A 316 18.94 2.12 -4.10
CA ALA A 316 19.81 1.77 -5.21
C ALA A 316 20.05 2.97 -6.13
N VAL A 317 19.02 3.77 -6.45
CA VAL A 317 19.16 5.01 -7.23
C VAL A 317 20.11 5.98 -6.51
N MET A 318 19.91 6.24 -5.22
CA MET A 318 20.75 7.17 -4.47
C MET A 318 22.20 6.70 -4.39
N SER A 319 22.43 5.40 -4.23
CA SER A 319 23.81 4.85 -4.22
C SER A 319 24.52 4.99 -5.57
N ARG A 320 23.77 5.00 -6.66
CA ARG A 320 24.32 5.17 -8.01
C ARG A 320 24.65 6.64 -8.32
N LEU A 321 23.89 7.57 -7.74
CA LEU A 321 24.07 9.01 -7.94
C LEU A 321 25.23 9.58 -7.11
N ALA A 322 25.38 9.12 -5.88
CA ALA A 322 26.24 9.73 -4.88
C ALA A 322 27.66 9.20 -4.90
N THR A 323 28.58 10.01 -4.37
CA THR A 323 29.88 9.46 -3.93
C THR A 323 29.68 8.50 -2.75
N PRO A 324 30.58 7.56 -2.50
CA PRO A 324 30.47 6.65 -1.35
C PRO A 324 30.28 7.37 0.00
N THR A 325 30.90 8.54 0.17
CA THR A 325 30.80 9.34 1.39
C THR A 325 29.41 9.99 1.53
N ASP A 326 28.93 10.62 0.47
CA ASP A 326 27.61 11.29 0.48
C ASP A 326 26.50 10.26 0.61
N PHE A 327 26.65 9.12 -0.07
CA PHE A 327 25.71 8.01 0.08
C PHE A 327 25.64 7.51 1.52
N ALA A 328 26.77 7.31 2.20
CA ALA A 328 26.78 6.82 3.56
C ALA A 328 26.07 7.79 4.54
N GLN A 329 26.21 9.11 4.32
CA GLN A 329 25.51 10.12 5.12
C GLN A 329 24.00 10.09 4.86
N TRP A 330 23.59 10.02 3.61
CA TRP A 330 22.21 9.93 3.22
C TRP A 330 21.57 8.60 3.71
N ASP A 331 22.29 7.49 3.56
CA ASP A 331 21.83 6.17 3.95
C ASP A 331 21.55 6.03 5.44
N ALA A 332 22.33 6.73 6.26
CA ALA A 332 22.08 6.79 7.71
C ALA A 332 20.73 7.46 8.03
N ILE A 333 20.29 8.42 7.23
CA ILE A 333 18.97 9.06 7.36
C ILE A 333 17.89 8.15 6.80
N TYR A 334 18.16 7.52 5.65
CA TYR A 334 17.26 6.54 5.04
C TYR A 334 16.91 5.40 6.00
N GLN A 335 17.90 4.84 6.69
CA GLN A 335 17.69 3.74 7.65
C GLN A 335 16.88 4.16 8.89
N GLN A 336 16.82 5.45 9.23
CA GLN A 336 15.92 5.96 10.26
C GLN A 336 14.48 6.06 9.74
N ALA A 337 14.31 6.47 8.47
CA ALA A 337 13.01 6.56 7.83
C ALA A 337 12.46 5.17 7.45
N VAL A 338 13.33 4.22 7.10
CA VAL A 338 12.97 2.83 6.78
C VAL A 338 13.62 1.88 7.79
N PRO A 339 13.10 1.82 9.02
CA PRO A 339 13.75 1.13 10.14
C PRO A 339 13.74 -0.39 10.00
N TYR A 340 12.91 -0.94 9.12
CA TYR A 340 12.84 -2.37 8.88
C TYR A 340 12.27 -2.69 7.51
N TYR A 341 12.87 -3.65 6.83
CA TYR A 341 12.35 -4.22 5.60
C TYR A 341 12.83 -5.66 5.43
N ARG A 342 12.11 -6.41 4.61
CA ARG A 342 12.51 -7.76 4.14
C ARG A 342 12.26 -7.86 2.65
N MET A 343 13.24 -8.33 1.93
CA MET A 343 13.13 -8.62 0.50
C MET A 343 14.02 -9.78 0.13
N SER A 344 13.70 -10.47 -0.94
CA SER A 344 14.61 -11.37 -1.64
C SER A 344 15.01 -10.74 -2.96
N MET A 345 15.83 -11.46 -3.72
CA MET A 345 16.18 -11.08 -5.07
C MET A 345 15.09 -11.42 -6.10
N LYS A 346 13.90 -11.82 -5.64
CA LYS A 346 12.75 -12.15 -6.49
C LYS A 346 11.50 -11.48 -5.97
N TRP A 347 10.82 -10.75 -6.81
CA TRP A 347 9.50 -10.21 -6.50
C TRP A 347 8.61 -10.18 -7.75
N MET A 348 7.31 -10.07 -7.52
CA MET A 348 6.34 -9.95 -8.57
C MET A 348 6.24 -8.49 -9.03
N THR A 349 6.15 -8.29 -10.34
CA THR A 349 5.87 -6.99 -10.92
C THR A 349 5.02 -7.16 -12.17
N VAL A 350 4.14 -6.23 -12.41
CA VAL A 350 3.48 -6.10 -13.71
C VAL A 350 4.42 -5.35 -14.62
N PHE A 351 4.79 -6.00 -15.69
CA PHE A 351 5.43 -5.34 -16.81
C PHE A 351 4.53 -5.46 -18.02
N ASP A 352 4.06 -4.34 -18.52
CA ASP A 352 3.20 -4.35 -19.67
C ASP A 352 3.96 -4.52 -20.99
N GLY A 353 3.23 -5.04 -21.92
CA GLY A 353 3.40 -4.87 -23.36
C GLY A 353 4.36 -5.83 -24.04
N ARG A 354 5.28 -6.47 -23.37
CA ARG A 354 6.17 -7.41 -24.05
C ARG A 354 5.74 -8.87 -23.97
N TYR A 355 4.77 -9.18 -23.14
CA TYR A 355 4.43 -10.56 -22.80
C TYR A 355 2.94 -10.82 -22.67
N THR A 356 2.17 -10.24 -23.57
CA THR A 356 0.83 -10.73 -23.85
C THR A 356 0.95 -12.01 -24.65
N PHE A 357 1.13 -13.13 -23.97
CA PHE A 357 0.84 -14.41 -24.56
C PHE A 357 -0.67 -14.65 -24.45
N ASN A 358 -1.38 -14.55 -25.56
CA ASN A 358 -2.79 -14.94 -25.71
C ASN A 358 -3.73 -14.36 -24.65
N SER A 359 -3.71 -13.05 -24.41
CA SER A 359 -4.63 -12.35 -23.52
C SER A 359 -4.53 -12.71 -22.04
N TYR A 360 -3.52 -13.40 -21.59
CA TYR A 360 -3.27 -13.67 -20.18
C TYR A 360 -2.10 -12.84 -19.69
N TYR A 361 -2.33 -12.05 -18.63
CA TYR A 361 -1.27 -11.37 -17.90
C TYR A 361 -0.52 -12.42 -17.08
N TYR A 362 0.78 -12.59 -17.35
CA TYR A 362 1.65 -13.39 -16.52
C TYR A 362 2.42 -12.45 -15.61
N PRO A 363 2.34 -12.61 -14.29
CA PRO A 363 3.21 -11.87 -13.39
C PRO A 363 4.66 -12.26 -13.66
N TYR A 364 5.51 -11.25 -13.73
CA TYR A 364 6.94 -11.45 -13.88
C TYR A 364 7.60 -11.43 -12.52
N TYR A 365 8.48 -12.40 -12.33
CA TYR A 365 9.40 -12.41 -11.20
C TYR A 365 10.73 -11.84 -11.67
N TYR A 366 11.14 -10.75 -11.08
CA TYR A 366 12.52 -10.33 -11.19
C TYR A 366 13.38 -11.23 -10.35
N ASP A 367 14.31 -11.92 -10.98
CA ASP A 367 15.43 -12.51 -10.30
C ASP A 367 16.66 -11.66 -10.59
N LEU A 368 17.10 -10.88 -9.63
CA LEU A 368 18.30 -10.04 -9.75
C LEU A 368 19.58 -10.86 -10.06
N ARG A 369 19.51 -12.18 -9.91
CA ARG A 369 20.62 -13.10 -10.20
C ARG A 369 20.60 -13.65 -11.61
N SER A 370 19.53 -13.45 -12.35
CA SER A 370 19.40 -13.96 -13.71
C SER A 370 19.05 -12.83 -14.67
N ASP A 371 19.66 -12.87 -15.86
CA ASP A 371 19.45 -11.92 -16.94
C ASP A 371 18.03 -11.96 -17.56
N MET A 372 17.00 -12.11 -16.75
CA MET A 372 15.66 -12.39 -17.28
C MET A 372 15.00 -11.20 -17.99
N VAL A 373 15.56 -9.99 -17.95
CA VAL A 373 15.04 -8.85 -18.67
C VAL A 373 16.19 -8.06 -19.30
N ASN A 374 16.49 -8.25 -20.56
CA ASN A 374 17.28 -7.40 -21.48
C ASN A 374 18.49 -6.61 -20.94
N GLY A 375 19.05 -6.97 -19.82
CA GLY A 375 20.19 -6.34 -19.19
C GLY A 375 20.28 -6.81 -17.73
N ALA A 376 21.46 -7.21 -17.33
CA ALA A 376 21.73 -7.63 -15.96
C ALA A 376 21.44 -6.48 -15.00
N PHE A 377 20.52 -6.68 -14.07
CA PHE A 377 20.39 -5.81 -12.92
C PHE A 377 21.67 -5.92 -12.07
N ASP A 378 22.13 -4.80 -11.58
CA ASP A 378 23.27 -4.77 -10.69
C ASP A 378 22.86 -5.25 -9.28
N SER A 379 23.08 -6.54 -9.02
CA SER A 379 22.78 -7.15 -7.72
C SER A 379 23.70 -6.71 -6.59
N THR A 380 24.72 -5.91 -6.88
CA THR A 380 25.66 -5.37 -5.87
C THR A 380 25.17 -4.08 -5.25
N LEU A 381 24.12 -3.46 -5.83
CA LEU A 381 23.53 -2.24 -5.28
C LEU A 381 22.82 -2.50 -3.94
N PRO A 382 22.84 -1.52 -3.05
CA PRO A 382 22.14 -1.61 -1.78
C PRO A 382 20.64 -1.34 -1.99
N TYR A 383 19.85 -2.39 -2.23
CA TYR A 383 18.40 -2.27 -2.34
C TYR A 383 17.77 -2.02 -0.97
N GLY A 384 16.69 -1.22 -0.94
CA GLY A 384 16.06 -0.73 0.29
C GLY A 384 14.57 -1.02 0.43
N CYS A 385 13.94 -1.68 -0.55
CA CYS A 385 12.54 -2.09 -0.47
C CYS A 385 11.52 -0.93 -0.37
N VAL A 386 11.89 0.25 -0.86
CA VAL A 386 11.00 1.40 -1.04
C VAL A 386 11.15 1.89 -2.46
N SER A 387 10.03 2.04 -3.17
CA SER A 387 10.04 2.57 -4.52
C SER A 387 10.07 4.10 -4.54
N MET A 388 10.67 4.65 -5.59
CA MET A 388 10.65 6.07 -5.88
C MET A 388 10.46 6.27 -7.37
N PHE A 389 9.56 7.18 -7.74
CA PHE A 389 9.49 7.67 -9.10
C PHE A 389 10.75 8.47 -9.40
N PHE A 390 11.42 8.08 -10.49
CA PHE A 390 12.57 8.82 -10.95
C PHE A 390 12.30 9.35 -12.35
N PRO A 391 12.25 10.68 -12.54
CA PRO A 391 11.94 11.25 -13.83
C PRO A 391 13.03 10.93 -14.85
N ILE A 392 12.61 10.47 -16.01
CA ILE A 392 13.47 10.16 -17.16
C ILE A 392 12.87 10.87 -18.36
N VAL A 393 13.76 11.41 -19.23
CA VAL A 393 13.32 12.00 -20.50
C VAL A 393 13.11 10.89 -21.53
N GLY A 394 12.03 10.96 -22.29
CA GLY A 394 11.77 10.07 -23.40
C GLY A 394 10.35 9.55 -23.49
N LYS A 395 10.11 8.72 -24.49
CA LYS A 395 8.79 8.18 -24.78
C LYS A 395 8.25 7.39 -23.59
N GLY A 396 7.03 7.70 -23.18
CA GLY A 396 6.36 7.10 -22.03
C GLY A 396 6.52 7.91 -20.73
N TYR A 397 7.55 8.74 -20.63
CA TYR A 397 7.79 9.57 -19.45
C TYR A 397 7.29 11.01 -19.60
N ASP A 398 7.68 11.70 -20.65
CA ASP A 398 7.29 13.09 -20.97
C ASP A 398 6.48 13.20 -22.27
N GLU A 399 6.37 12.14 -23.04
CA GLU A 399 5.59 12.04 -24.27
C GLU A 399 4.62 10.86 -24.21
N GLY A 400 3.48 11.00 -24.89
CA GLY A 400 2.47 9.96 -25.03
C GLY A 400 1.33 10.04 -24.03
N ASP A 401 0.46 9.05 -24.03
CA ASP A 401 -0.82 9.07 -23.30
C ASP A 401 -0.64 9.02 -21.78
N PHE A 402 0.50 8.57 -21.29
CA PHE A 402 0.74 8.37 -19.88
C PHE A 402 1.46 9.54 -19.21
N CYS A 403 2.43 10.18 -19.87
CA CYS A 403 3.18 11.34 -19.33
C CYS A 403 3.50 11.21 -17.83
N TYR A 404 4.23 10.16 -17.46
CA TYR A 404 4.46 9.85 -16.03
C TYR A 404 5.13 10.99 -15.26
N ASN A 405 6.02 11.74 -15.89
CA ASN A 405 6.62 12.91 -15.30
C ASN A 405 5.57 13.95 -14.88
N LEU A 406 4.55 14.17 -15.73
CA LEU A 406 3.46 15.10 -15.43
C LEU A 406 2.56 14.62 -14.29
N ARG A 407 2.41 13.32 -14.14
CA ARG A 407 1.59 12.73 -13.07
C ARG A 407 2.30 12.83 -11.72
N ALA A 408 3.59 12.56 -11.71
CA ALA A 408 4.40 12.63 -10.49
C ALA A 408 4.39 14.04 -9.85
N LYS A 409 4.23 15.12 -10.63
CA LYS A 409 4.21 16.49 -10.11
C LYS A 409 3.12 16.78 -9.06
N ASN A 410 2.06 15.98 -9.04
CA ASN A 410 0.96 16.17 -8.10
C ASN A 410 1.34 15.79 -6.66
N PHE A 411 2.39 15.02 -6.47
CA PHE A 411 2.86 14.65 -5.14
C PHE A 411 3.71 15.74 -4.48
N GLU A 412 3.57 15.91 -3.17
CA GLU A 412 4.42 16.82 -2.40
C GLU A 412 5.88 16.42 -2.45
N TRP A 413 6.17 15.11 -2.47
CA TRP A 413 7.53 14.62 -2.65
C TRP A 413 8.18 15.19 -3.91
N SER A 414 7.49 15.15 -5.04
CA SER A 414 8.01 15.68 -6.30
C SER A 414 8.23 17.19 -6.26
N ARG A 415 7.36 17.91 -5.55
CA ARG A 415 7.54 19.35 -5.32
C ARG A 415 8.77 19.65 -4.44
N MET A 416 9.02 18.82 -3.41
CA MET A 416 10.22 18.91 -2.59
C MET A 416 11.50 18.61 -3.36
N MET A 417 11.46 17.64 -4.27
CA MET A 417 12.61 17.28 -5.11
C MET A 417 12.91 18.33 -6.18
N GLN A 418 11.94 19.19 -6.52
CA GLN A 418 12.09 20.24 -7.55
C GLN A 418 12.63 19.68 -8.87
N TRP A 419 12.04 18.57 -9.33
CA TRP A 419 12.52 17.84 -10.52
C TRP A 419 12.72 18.72 -11.76
N ASN A 420 11.99 19.85 -11.88
CA ASN A 420 12.14 20.82 -12.96
C ASN A 420 13.54 21.46 -13.01
N ARG A 421 14.29 21.49 -11.90
CA ARG A 421 15.70 21.95 -11.88
C ARG A 421 16.62 21.06 -12.71
N PHE A 422 16.21 19.84 -12.94
CA PHE A 422 16.95 18.85 -13.73
C PHE A 422 16.57 18.84 -15.22
N GLY A 423 15.87 19.89 -15.69
CA GLY A 423 15.50 20.05 -17.09
C GLY A 423 14.27 19.25 -17.51
N TRP A 424 13.54 18.71 -16.53
CA TRP A 424 12.27 18.04 -16.78
C TRP A 424 11.12 19.02 -16.62
N SER A 425 10.31 19.16 -17.66
CA SER A 425 9.05 19.90 -17.58
C SER A 425 8.05 19.04 -16.82
N ILE A 426 8.14 19.11 -15.51
CA ILE A 426 7.15 18.51 -14.63
C ILE A 426 6.15 19.57 -14.20
#